data_4cd5e13d2256e0a9c2ea057688a69f74
#
_entry.id   4cd5e13d2256e0a9c2ea057688a69f74
#
_cell.length_a   1.000
_cell.length_b   1.000
_cell.length_c   1.000
_cell.angle_alpha   90.00
_cell.angle_beta   90.00
_cell.angle_gamma   90.00
#
_symmetry.space_group_name_H-M   'P 1'
#
loop_
_entity.id
_entity.type
_entity.pdbx_description
1 polymer ?
#
loop_
_entity_poly.entity_id
_entity_poly.type
_entity_poly.pdbx_seq_one_letter_code
_entity_poly.pdbx_strand_id
1 'polypeptide(L)'
;EDAEKMAEDVGNWIVKLNSEAVRVRMEPNEEAETICYLAKDDAVDFIEIVNDEWVSIDYEGAIGYVRTEYIQINFHIDEGETIEVVRAREREAAERKRIANRGAVSADADETRLLAALIYCEAGNQPYEGMLGVGAVVMNRVKSPAYPGSIYGVIYSSGQFTPAMSGKVARVYEGNIPDACIQAAQAAINGETSVGGATYFRRAGRHDGYVIGDHVFW
;
A
#
# COMPACT_ATOMS: atom_id res chain seq x y z
N GLU A 1 25.42 25.11 12.87
CA GLU A 1 24.37 25.14 11.79
C GLU A 1 24.40 23.90 10.92
N ASP A 2 25.57 23.51 10.35
CA ASP A 2 25.63 22.29 9.48
C ASP A 2 25.60 20.99 10.30
N ALA A 3 26.18 20.96 11.52
CA ALA A 3 26.17 19.78 12.37
C ALA A 3 24.82 19.54 13.06
N GLU A 4 24.10 20.59 13.41
CA GLU A 4 22.75 20.53 13.98
C GLU A 4 21.75 20.03 12.92
N LYS A 5 21.85 20.51 11.69
CA LYS A 5 21.02 20.08 10.58
C LYS A 5 21.28 18.63 10.14
N MET A 6 22.54 18.18 10.22
CA MET A 6 22.89 16.77 10.00
C MET A 6 22.41 15.87 11.15
N ALA A 7 22.28 16.38 12.37
CA ALA A 7 21.75 15.64 13.50
C ALA A 7 20.22 15.43 13.37
N GLU A 8 19.49 16.44 12.89
CA GLU A 8 18.06 16.35 12.61
C GLU A 8 17.70 15.33 11.51
N ASP A 9 18.65 15.07 10.59
CA ASP A 9 18.46 14.10 9.49
C ASP A 9 18.68 12.62 9.90
N VAL A 10 19.26 12.35 11.09
CA VAL A 10 19.70 10.99 11.48
C VAL A 10 19.20 10.52 12.85
N GLY A 11 18.39 11.32 13.54
CA GLY A 11 17.84 10.93 14.83
C GLY A 11 16.88 11.97 15.39
N ASN A 12 16.18 11.58 16.45
CA ASN A 12 15.21 12.41 17.13
C ASN A 12 15.62 12.67 18.57
N TRP A 13 15.24 13.82 19.10
CA TRP A 13 15.28 14.06 20.53
C TRP A 13 14.14 13.30 21.20
N ILE A 14 14.47 12.47 22.17
CA ILE A 14 13.51 11.70 22.94
C ILE A 14 13.57 12.08 24.41
N VAL A 15 12.42 12.04 25.04
CA VAL A 15 12.27 12.11 26.48
C VAL A 15 12.22 10.70 27.05
N LYS A 16 13.18 10.36 27.89
CA LYS A 16 13.20 9.10 28.65
C LYS A 16 12.75 9.36 30.08
N LEU A 17 11.83 8.54 30.56
CA LEU A 17 11.24 8.71 31.88
C LEU A 17 12.08 8.02 32.94
N ASN A 18 12.32 8.71 34.06
CA ASN A 18 13.11 8.21 35.18
C ASN A 18 12.26 7.84 36.42
N SER A 19 10.94 7.97 36.33
CA SER A 19 9.99 7.67 37.38
C SER A 19 8.96 6.61 36.99
N GLU A 20 8.46 5.81 37.94
CA GLU A 20 7.63 4.64 37.68
C GLU A 20 6.24 4.95 37.08
N ALA A 21 5.74 6.17 37.27
CA ALA A 21 4.47 6.62 36.67
C ALA A 21 4.49 8.14 36.50
N VAL A 22 4.66 8.62 35.29
CA VAL A 22 4.68 10.03 34.95
C VAL A 22 3.37 10.40 34.28
N ARG A 23 2.71 11.45 34.78
CA ARG A 23 1.46 11.95 34.19
C ARG A 23 1.77 12.79 32.96
N VAL A 24 1.12 12.47 31.88
CA VAL A 24 1.05 13.33 30.69
C VAL A 24 -0.21 14.16 30.78
N ARG A 25 -0.10 15.45 30.68
CA ARG A 25 -1.20 16.41 30.86
C ARG A 25 -1.54 17.15 29.58
N MET A 26 -2.76 17.67 29.49
CA MET A 26 -3.21 18.46 28.34
C MET A 26 -2.60 19.87 28.30
N GLU A 27 -2.19 20.40 29.44
CA GLU A 27 -1.57 21.74 29.60
C GLU A 27 -0.40 21.68 30.58
N PRO A 28 0.57 22.62 30.52
CA PRO A 28 1.74 22.64 31.39
C PRO A 28 1.39 23.21 32.77
N ASN A 29 0.47 22.60 33.49
CA ASN A 29 0.10 22.95 34.86
C ASN A 29 -0.39 21.70 35.63
N GLU A 30 -0.34 21.76 36.95
CA GLU A 30 -0.67 20.62 37.83
C GLU A 30 -2.18 20.32 37.94
N GLU A 31 -3.04 21.25 37.58
CA GLU A 31 -4.49 21.11 37.64
C GLU A 31 -5.07 20.60 36.32
N ALA A 32 -4.25 20.61 35.25
CA ALA A 32 -4.65 20.16 33.93
C ALA A 32 -5.06 18.68 33.90
N GLU A 33 -5.97 18.37 33.03
CA GLU A 33 -6.46 16.99 32.80
C GLU A 33 -5.30 16.07 32.39
N THR A 34 -5.31 14.85 32.93
CA THR A 34 -4.31 13.83 32.60
C THR A 34 -4.76 13.06 31.37
N ILE A 35 -3.93 13.05 30.33
CA ILE A 35 -4.14 12.27 29.11
C ILE A 35 -3.86 10.79 29.38
N CYS A 36 -2.67 10.50 29.95
CA CYS A 36 -2.22 9.14 30.24
C CYS A 36 -1.13 9.13 31.31
N TYR A 37 -0.66 7.94 31.66
CA TYR A 37 0.50 7.69 32.50
C TYR A 37 1.54 6.93 31.68
N LEU A 38 2.77 7.40 31.69
CA LEU A 38 3.93 6.74 31.10
C LEU A 38 4.73 6.04 32.19
N ALA A 39 5.26 4.88 31.88
CA ALA A 39 6.04 4.06 32.79
C ALA A 39 7.52 4.46 32.76
N LYS A 40 8.26 4.00 33.75
CA LYS A 40 9.71 4.14 33.77
C LYS A 40 10.33 3.46 32.54
N ASP A 41 11.33 4.12 31.98
CA ASP A 41 12.05 3.73 30.77
C ASP A 41 11.24 3.83 29.45
N ASP A 42 9.96 4.23 29.50
CA ASP A 42 9.27 4.65 28.28
C ASP A 42 10.02 5.80 27.61
N ALA A 43 10.00 5.82 26.29
CA ALA A 43 10.60 6.87 25.49
C ALA A 43 9.52 7.45 24.57
N VAL A 44 9.45 8.77 24.54
CA VAL A 44 8.51 9.53 23.71
C VAL A 44 9.24 10.66 22.99
N ASP A 45 8.74 11.08 21.86
CA ASP A 45 9.35 12.13 21.06
C ASP A 45 9.26 13.47 21.79
N PHE A 46 10.39 14.16 21.88
CA PHE A 46 10.51 15.49 22.47
C PHE A 46 10.10 16.55 21.44
N ILE A 47 9.28 17.53 21.86
CA ILE A 47 8.92 18.66 21.01
C ILE A 47 9.71 19.90 21.43
N GLU A 48 9.51 20.42 22.64
CA GLU A 48 10.20 21.62 23.13
C GLU A 48 10.21 21.73 24.65
N ILE A 49 11.09 22.56 25.18
CA ILE A 49 11.08 23.00 26.57
C ILE A 49 10.10 24.17 26.68
N VAL A 50 8.99 23.96 27.39
CA VAL A 50 7.97 25.01 27.59
C VAL A 50 8.43 26.03 28.62
N ASN A 51 9.00 25.54 29.73
CA ASN A 51 9.60 26.34 30.79
C ASN A 51 10.49 25.46 31.71
N ASP A 52 11.01 25.98 32.80
CA ASP A 52 11.90 25.26 33.70
C ASP A 52 11.26 24.02 34.35
N GLU A 53 9.94 23.93 34.39
CA GLU A 53 9.19 22.86 35.04
C GLU A 53 8.52 21.89 34.05
N TRP A 54 8.34 22.30 32.80
CA TRP A 54 7.52 21.55 31.82
C TRP A 54 8.17 21.42 30.45
N VAL A 55 8.05 20.24 29.87
CA VAL A 55 8.37 19.99 28.46
C VAL A 55 7.12 19.46 27.73
N SER A 56 7.04 19.73 26.44
CA SER A 56 6.05 19.14 25.55
C SER A 56 6.63 17.93 24.82
N ILE A 57 5.79 16.93 24.65
CA ILE A 57 6.09 15.65 23.99
C ILE A 57 5.03 15.33 22.98
N ASP A 58 5.37 14.53 21.97
CA ASP A 58 4.37 13.88 21.09
C ASP A 58 3.94 12.56 21.73
N TYR A 59 2.66 12.44 22.02
CA TYR A 59 2.05 11.22 22.46
C TYR A 59 0.97 10.79 21.48
N GLU A 60 1.27 9.80 20.64
CA GLU A 60 0.37 9.25 19.62
C GLU A 60 -0.24 10.32 18.68
N GLY A 61 0.55 11.34 18.33
CA GLY A 61 0.14 12.45 17.47
C GLY A 61 -0.59 13.60 18.20
N ALA A 62 -0.65 13.57 19.54
CA ALA A 62 -1.18 14.64 20.37
C ALA A 62 -0.08 15.26 21.21
N ILE A 63 -0.13 16.59 21.40
CA ILE A 63 0.80 17.29 22.28
C ILE A 63 0.42 17.01 23.73
N GLY A 64 1.35 16.46 24.51
CA GLY A 64 1.24 16.25 25.94
C GLY A 64 2.33 17.01 26.69
N TYR A 65 2.11 17.24 27.98
CA TYR A 65 3.06 17.96 28.84
C TYR A 65 3.49 17.09 30.02
N VAL A 66 4.79 17.03 30.28
CA VAL A 66 5.39 16.28 31.39
C VAL A 66 6.33 17.19 32.21
N ARG A 67 6.49 16.87 33.50
CA ARG A 67 7.41 17.65 34.36
C ARG A 67 8.86 17.29 34.08
N THR A 68 9.69 18.30 33.97
CA THR A 68 11.14 18.16 33.72
C THR A 68 11.86 17.30 34.76
N GLU A 69 11.40 17.31 36.01
CA GLU A 69 12.02 16.54 37.10
C GLU A 69 11.92 15.02 36.93
N TYR A 70 10.97 14.54 36.11
CA TYR A 70 10.73 13.08 35.88
C TYR A 70 11.31 12.57 34.60
N ILE A 71 12.12 13.37 33.89
CA ILE A 71 12.57 13.03 32.56
C ILE A 71 14.07 13.21 32.36
N GLN A 72 14.59 12.58 31.35
CA GLN A 72 15.88 12.85 30.74
C GLN A 72 15.70 13.07 29.25
N ILE A 73 16.20 14.17 28.73
CA ILE A 73 16.19 14.43 27.30
C ILE A 73 17.47 13.86 26.70
N ASN A 74 17.33 12.94 25.76
CA ASN A 74 18.44 12.28 25.08
C ASN A 74 18.27 12.39 23.57
N PHE A 75 19.38 12.51 22.86
CA PHE A 75 19.37 12.37 21.41
C PHE A 75 19.43 10.88 21.07
N HIS A 76 18.40 10.37 20.40
CA HIS A 76 18.34 9.01 19.91
C HIS A 76 18.71 9.00 18.43
N ILE A 77 19.77 8.29 18.11
CA ILE A 77 20.11 8.01 16.73
C ILE A 77 19.38 6.71 16.39
N ASP A 78 18.43 6.80 15.47
CA ASP A 78 17.81 5.60 14.93
C ASP A 78 18.90 4.67 14.41
N GLU A 79 18.82 3.37 14.73
CA GLU A 79 19.75 2.40 14.16
C GLU A 79 19.70 2.53 12.65
N GLY A 80 20.76 3.13 12.07
CA GLY A 80 20.80 3.46 10.67
C GLY A 80 20.58 2.22 9.83
N GLU A 81 19.49 2.19 9.10
CA GLU A 81 19.31 1.17 8.06
C GLU A 81 20.52 1.26 7.11
N THR A 82 21.09 0.13 6.77
CA THR A 82 22.18 0.13 5.79
C THR A 82 21.70 0.77 4.49
N ILE A 83 22.57 1.49 3.79
CA ILE A 83 22.26 2.13 2.49
C ILE A 83 21.62 1.10 1.53
N GLU A 84 21.98 -0.16 1.66
CA GLU A 84 21.42 -1.26 0.86
C GLU A 84 19.94 -1.51 1.17
N VAL A 85 19.55 -1.49 2.44
CA VAL A 85 18.15 -1.67 2.90
C VAL A 85 17.30 -0.46 2.48
N VAL A 86 17.81 0.76 2.68
CA VAL A 86 17.11 1.99 2.23
C VAL A 86 16.91 1.97 0.72
N ARG A 87 17.97 1.69 -0.05
CA ARG A 87 17.88 1.58 -1.51
C ARG A 87 16.97 0.45 -1.98
N ALA A 88 16.92 -0.67 -1.27
CA ALA A 88 15.99 -1.77 -1.58
C ALA A 88 14.54 -1.33 -1.37
N ARG A 89 14.25 -0.67 -0.24
CA ARG A 89 12.93 -0.11 0.07
C ARG A 89 12.51 0.99 -0.92
N GLU A 90 13.42 1.88 -1.29
CA GLU A 90 13.16 2.92 -2.29
C GLU A 90 12.89 2.33 -3.68
N ARG A 91 13.65 1.30 -4.09
CA ARG A 91 13.42 0.58 -5.35
C ARG A 91 12.07 -0.12 -5.34
N GLU A 92 11.72 -0.78 -4.25
CA GLU A 92 10.41 -1.43 -4.10
C GLU A 92 9.27 -0.41 -4.10
N ALA A 93 9.41 0.72 -3.39
CA ALA A 93 8.44 1.80 -3.39
C ALA A 93 8.31 2.48 -4.77
N ALA A 94 9.43 2.68 -5.47
CA ALA A 94 9.44 3.22 -6.84
C ALA A 94 8.80 2.23 -7.83
N GLU A 95 9.07 0.93 -7.68
CA GLU A 95 8.44 -0.12 -8.50
C GLU A 95 6.94 -0.21 -8.22
N ARG A 96 6.51 -0.14 -6.95
CA ARG A 96 5.07 -0.08 -6.58
C ARG A 96 4.40 1.15 -7.19
N LYS A 97 5.04 2.34 -7.14
CA LYS A 97 4.54 3.56 -7.80
C LYS A 97 4.51 3.42 -9.32
N ARG A 98 5.53 2.79 -9.93
CA ARG A 98 5.60 2.54 -11.37
C ARG A 98 4.50 1.57 -11.81
N ILE A 99 4.22 0.55 -11.00
CA ILE A 99 3.14 -0.43 -11.21
C ILE A 99 1.78 0.25 -11.03
N ALA A 100 1.59 1.03 -9.97
CA ALA A 100 0.37 1.78 -9.71
C ALA A 100 0.09 2.89 -10.74
N ASN A 101 1.14 3.52 -11.29
CA ASN A 101 1.08 4.63 -12.26
C ASN A 101 1.26 4.19 -13.72
N ARG A 102 0.95 2.95 -14.07
CA ARG A 102 1.03 2.50 -15.48
C ARG A 102 0.04 3.20 -16.42
N GLY A 103 -0.65 4.23 -15.94
CA GLY A 103 -1.57 5.06 -16.70
C GLY A 103 -2.83 4.32 -17.13
N ALA A 104 -3.96 5.00 -17.09
CA ALA A 104 -5.19 4.49 -17.68
C ALA A 104 -4.98 4.21 -19.19
N VAL A 105 -5.53 3.12 -19.68
CA VAL A 105 -5.63 2.86 -21.12
C VAL A 105 -6.98 3.37 -21.57
N SER A 106 -7.02 4.09 -22.69
CA SER A 106 -8.31 4.47 -23.29
C SER A 106 -9.01 3.21 -23.77
N ALA A 107 -10.15 2.93 -23.19
CA ALA A 107 -11.03 1.83 -23.59
C ALA A 107 -12.44 2.39 -23.70
N ASP A 108 -13.17 1.96 -24.71
CA ASP A 108 -14.58 2.28 -24.85
C ASP A 108 -15.48 1.36 -23.98
N ALA A 109 -16.78 1.62 -23.99
CA ALA A 109 -17.75 0.81 -23.23
C ALA A 109 -17.77 -0.67 -23.67
N ASP A 110 -17.50 -0.93 -24.94
CA ASP A 110 -17.51 -2.29 -25.49
C ASP A 110 -16.27 -3.07 -25.05
N GLU A 111 -15.09 -2.44 -25.01
CA GLU A 111 -13.86 -3.03 -24.49
C GLU A 111 -13.94 -3.29 -22.98
N THR A 112 -14.51 -2.34 -22.22
CA THR A 112 -14.77 -2.52 -20.79
C THR A 112 -15.67 -3.72 -20.53
N ARG A 113 -16.75 -3.85 -21.30
CA ARG A 113 -17.68 -4.97 -21.23
C ARG A 113 -17.02 -6.29 -21.62
N LEU A 114 -16.17 -6.27 -22.66
CA LEU A 114 -15.41 -7.45 -23.11
C LEU A 114 -14.44 -7.93 -22.02
N LEU A 115 -13.71 -7.02 -21.38
CA LEU A 115 -12.83 -7.37 -20.26
C LEU A 115 -13.62 -7.94 -19.08
N ALA A 116 -14.77 -7.34 -18.75
CA ALA A 116 -15.66 -7.85 -17.70
C ALA A 116 -16.19 -9.26 -18.02
N ALA A 117 -16.51 -9.53 -19.27
CA ALA A 117 -16.93 -10.87 -19.70
C ALA A 117 -15.83 -11.92 -19.53
N LEU A 118 -14.59 -11.56 -19.85
CA LEU A 118 -13.44 -12.43 -19.59
C LEU A 118 -13.24 -12.66 -18.09
N ILE A 119 -13.24 -11.59 -17.30
CA ILE A 119 -13.10 -11.67 -15.83
C ILE A 119 -14.16 -12.62 -15.25
N TYR A 120 -15.40 -12.50 -15.69
CA TYR A 120 -16.46 -13.40 -15.24
C TYR A 120 -16.19 -14.87 -15.63
N CYS A 121 -15.66 -15.10 -16.82
CA CYS A 121 -15.32 -16.46 -17.29
C CYS A 121 -14.19 -17.11 -16.50
N GLU A 122 -13.19 -16.33 -16.10
CA GLU A 122 -11.96 -16.81 -15.46
C GLU A 122 -12.04 -16.76 -13.92
N ALA A 123 -12.65 -15.72 -13.36
CA ALA A 123 -12.61 -15.41 -11.94
C ALA A 123 -13.98 -15.02 -11.33
N GLY A 124 -15.10 -15.31 -11.99
CA GLY A 124 -16.42 -14.89 -11.53
C GLY A 124 -16.86 -15.47 -10.18
N ASN A 125 -16.19 -16.49 -9.68
CA ASN A 125 -16.40 -17.11 -8.37
C ASN A 125 -15.29 -16.77 -7.36
N GLN A 126 -14.36 -15.86 -7.73
CA GLN A 126 -13.23 -15.48 -6.89
C GLN A 126 -13.55 -14.20 -6.09
N PRO A 127 -12.77 -13.88 -5.02
CA PRO A 127 -12.83 -12.58 -4.39
C PRO A 127 -12.59 -11.44 -5.39
N TYR A 128 -13.07 -10.23 -5.06
CA TYR A 128 -12.93 -9.06 -5.93
C TYR A 128 -11.46 -8.80 -6.36
N GLU A 129 -10.51 -8.97 -5.45
CA GLU A 129 -9.08 -8.85 -5.72
C GLU A 129 -8.60 -9.86 -6.78
N GLY A 130 -9.20 -11.04 -6.83
CA GLY A 130 -8.92 -12.05 -7.84
C GLY A 130 -9.51 -11.66 -9.21
N MET A 131 -10.71 -11.09 -9.23
CA MET A 131 -11.32 -10.52 -10.44
C MET A 131 -10.47 -9.35 -10.98
N LEU A 132 -10.07 -8.42 -10.10
CA LEU A 132 -9.18 -7.31 -10.44
C LEU A 132 -7.83 -7.82 -10.95
N GLY A 133 -7.27 -8.86 -10.33
CA GLY A 133 -6.01 -9.50 -10.75
C GLY A 133 -6.06 -10.01 -12.19
N VAL A 134 -7.13 -10.68 -12.58
CA VAL A 134 -7.32 -11.13 -13.98
C VAL A 134 -7.40 -9.93 -14.93
N GLY A 135 -8.17 -8.90 -14.59
CA GLY A 135 -8.23 -7.66 -15.35
C GLY A 135 -6.87 -6.97 -15.48
N ALA A 136 -6.13 -6.89 -14.38
CA ALA A 136 -4.79 -6.29 -14.35
C ALA A 136 -3.79 -7.05 -15.23
N VAL A 137 -3.83 -8.38 -15.27
CA VAL A 137 -2.99 -9.19 -16.19
C VAL A 137 -3.27 -8.80 -17.65
N VAL A 138 -4.54 -8.69 -18.05
CA VAL A 138 -4.88 -8.24 -19.41
C VAL A 138 -4.31 -6.85 -19.69
N MET A 139 -4.49 -5.90 -18.77
CA MET A 139 -4.01 -4.52 -18.93
C MET A 139 -2.48 -4.43 -18.93
N ASN A 140 -1.79 -5.26 -18.14
CA ASN A 140 -0.34 -5.37 -18.17
C ASN A 140 0.17 -5.89 -19.53
N ARG A 141 -0.54 -6.86 -20.12
CA ARG A 141 -0.24 -7.34 -21.48
C ARG A 141 -0.45 -6.27 -22.53
N VAL A 142 -1.59 -5.55 -22.51
CA VAL A 142 -1.89 -4.42 -23.42
C VAL A 142 -0.76 -3.38 -23.42
N LYS A 143 -0.17 -3.11 -22.25
CA LYS A 143 0.92 -2.15 -22.07
C LYS A 143 2.31 -2.69 -22.41
N SER A 144 2.43 -3.99 -22.57
CA SER A 144 3.70 -4.65 -22.88
C SER A 144 3.90 -4.77 -24.40
N PRO A 145 5.09 -4.43 -24.93
CA PRO A 145 5.38 -4.59 -26.36
C PRO A 145 5.41 -6.06 -26.83
N ALA A 146 5.40 -7.01 -25.90
CA ALA A 146 5.37 -8.44 -26.20
C ALA A 146 3.95 -8.96 -26.55
N TYR A 147 2.91 -8.14 -26.39
CA TYR A 147 1.53 -8.50 -26.62
C TYR A 147 0.81 -7.48 -27.50
N PRO A 148 -0.36 -7.82 -28.06
CA PRO A 148 -1.19 -6.84 -28.78
C PRO A 148 -1.54 -5.63 -27.91
N GLY A 149 -1.55 -4.43 -28.50
CA GLY A 149 -1.80 -3.16 -27.80
C GLY A 149 -3.27 -2.84 -27.58
N SER A 150 -4.20 -3.82 -27.60
CA SER A 150 -5.62 -3.63 -27.33
C SER A 150 -6.18 -4.77 -26.48
N ILE A 151 -7.25 -4.50 -25.72
CA ILE A 151 -7.94 -5.48 -24.89
C ILE A 151 -8.44 -6.63 -25.76
N TYR A 152 -9.10 -6.32 -26.90
CA TYR A 152 -9.57 -7.32 -27.85
C TYR A 152 -8.41 -8.20 -28.35
N GLY A 153 -7.32 -7.58 -28.77
CA GLY A 153 -6.14 -8.29 -29.29
C GLY A 153 -5.54 -9.24 -28.27
N VAL A 154 -5.41 -8.82 -27.01
CA VAL A 154 -4.90 -9.67 -25.92
C VAL A 154 -5.86 -10.83 -25.64
N ILE A 155 -7.15 -10.57 -25.54
CA ILE A 155 -8.16 -11.59 -25.19
C ILE A 155 -8.27 -12.68 -26.27
N TYR A 156 -8.25 -12.29 -27.54
CA TYR A 156 -8.42 -13.22 -28.67
C TYR A 156 -7.11 -13.70 -29.29
N SER A 157 -5.95 -13.36 -28.74
CA SER A 157 -4.68 -13.95 -29.15
C SER A 157 -4.70 -15.47 -28.96
N SER A 158 -4.16 -16.18 -29.92
CA SER A 158 -4.12 -17.64 -29.90
C SER A 158 -3.46 -18.19 -28.63
N GLY A 159 -4.14 -19.11 -27.94
CA GLY A 159 -3.62 -19.79 -26.75
C GLY A 159 -3.60 -18.98 -25.46
N GLN A 160 -4.11 -17.75 -25.44
CA GLN A 160 -4.07 -16.90 -24.25
C GLN A 160 -5.19 -17.22 -23.25
N PHE A 161 -6.43 -17.29 -23.73
CA PHE A 161 -7.61 -17.53 -22.90
C PHE A 161 -8.52 -18.60 -23.50
N THR A 162 -8.61 -19.74 -22.85
CA THR A 162 -9.49 -20.84 -23.30
C THR A 162 -10.95 -20.41 -23.46
N PRO A 163 -11.56 -19.62 -22.53
CA PRO A 163 -12.94 -19.16 -22.69
C PRO A 163 -13.18 -18.29 -23.93
N ALA A 164 -12.18 -17.50 -24.36
CA ALA A 164 -12.27 -16.72 -25.58
C ALA A 164 -12.32 -17.62 -26.82
N MET A 165 -11.41 -18.59 -26.86
CA MET A 165 -11.33 -19.55 -27.99
C MET A 165 -12.54 -20.47 -28.10
N SER A 166 -13.18 -20.80 -26.98
CA SER A 166 -14.39 -21.66 -26.94
C SER A 166 -15.70 -20.91 -27.21
N GLY A 167 -15.64 -19.58 -27.42
CA GLY A 167 -16.83 -18.73 -27.58
C GLY A 167 -17.61 -18.47 -26.30
N LYS A 168 -17.06 -18.86 -25.11
CA LYS A 168 -17.73 -18.62 -23.83
C LYS A 168 -17.74 -17.10 -23.50
N VAL A 169 -16.64 -16.38 -23.78
CA VAL A 169 -16.56 -14.94 -23.56
C VAL A 169 -17.60 -14.20 -24.40
N ALA A 170 -17.78 -14.56 -25.70
CA ALA A 170 -18.76 -13.94 -26.57
C ALA A 170 -20.19 -14.11 -26.04
N ARG A 171 -20.54 -15.32 -25.59
CA ARG A 171 -21.86 -15.57 -24.98
C ARG A 171 -22.10 -14.78 -23.69
N VAL A 172 -21.09 -14.66 -22.85
CA VAL A 172 -21.17 -13.85 -21.61
C VAL A 172 -21.28 -12.35 -21.94
N TYR A 173 -20.55 -11.89 -22.95
CA TYR A 173 -20.60 -10.52 -23.43
C TYR A 173 -22.02 -10.09 -23.86
N GLU A 174 -22.76 -10.96 -24.54
CA GLU A 174 -24.16 -10.72 -24.94
C GLU A 174 -25.15 -10.88 -23.78
N GLY A 175 -24.76 -11.57 -22.72
CA GLY A 175 -25.61 -11.86 -21.57
C GLY A 175 -25.52 -10.84 -20.42
N ASN A 176 -25.90 -11.30 -19.23
CA ASN A 176 -25.79 -10.50 -18.01
C ASN A 176 -24.42 -10.74 -17.35
N ILE A 177 -23.65 -9.66 -17.16
CA ILE A 177 -22.34 -9.69 -16.47
C ILE A 177 -22.56 -9.11 -15.09
N PRO A 178 -22.11 -9.78 -14.00
CA PRO A 178 -22.21 -9.26 -12.65
C PRO A 178 -21.49 -7.91 -12.50
N ASP A 179 -22.09 -6.98 -11.73
CA ASP A 179 -21.56 -5.63 -11.50
C ASP A 179 -20.13 -5.65 -10.94
N ALA A 180 -19.81 -6.62 -10.09
CA ALA A 180 -18.46 -6.77 -9.54
C ALA A 180 -17.40 -7.01 -10.64
N CYS A 181 -17.73 -7.75 -11.69
CA CYS A 181 -16.84 -7.98 -12.84
C CYS A 181 -16.69 -6.71 -13.69
N ILE A 182 -17.75 -5.92 -13.85
CA ILE A 182 -17.72 -4.63 -14.56
C ILE A 182 -16.87 -3.63 -13.79
N GLN A 183 -17.04 -3.55 -12.46
CA GLN A 183 -16.24 -2.71 -11.59
C GLN A 183 -14.76 -3.10 -11.62
N ALA A 184 -14.44 -4.40 -11.56
CA ALA A 184 -13.07 -4.89 -11.65
C ALA A 184 -12.43 -4.58 -13.02
N ALA A 185 -13.18 -4.69 -14.12
CA ALA A 185 -12.72 -4.31 -15.44
C ALA A 185 -12.40 -2.81 -15.52
N GLN A 186 -13.31 -1.97 -15.03
CA GLN A 186 -13.12 -0.52 -15.01
C GLN A 186 -11.92 -0.11 -14.16
N ALA A 187 -11.76 -0.70 -12.96
CA ALA A 187 -10.63 -0.48 -12.08
C ALA A 187 -9.29 -0.87 -12.76
N ALA A 188 -9.24 -2.04 -13.40
CA ALA A 188 -8.05 -2.48 -14.13
C ALA A 188 -7.69 -1.55 -15.31
N ILE A 189 -8.68 -1.08 -16.08
CA ILE A 189 -8.51 -0.11 -17.17
C ILE A 189 -7.97 1.21 -16.63
N ASN A 190 -8.44 1.65 -15.47
CA ASN A 190 -7.97 2.86 -14.78
C ASN A 190 -6.56 2.69 -14.18
N GLY A 191 -5.97 1.50 -14.25
CA GLY A 191 -4.60 1.23 -13.80
C GLY A 191 -4.50 0.62 -12.41
N GLU A 192 -5.62 0.30 -11.75
CA GLU A 192 -5.63 -0.40 -10.49
C GLU A 192 -5.18 -1.86 -10.66
N THR A 193 -4.51 -2.40 -9.66
CA THR A 193 -4.00 -3.77 -9.67
C THR A 193 -3.90 -4.36 -8.28
N SER A 194 -4.23 -5.63 -8.14
CA SER A 194 -3.98 -6.45 -6.95
C SER A 194 -2.76 -7.38 -7.11
N VAL A 195 -2.15 -7.40 -8.31
CA VAL A 195 -1.10 -8.37 -8.69
C VAL A 195 0.12 -7.70 -9.31
N GLY A 196 0.24 -6.39 -9.15
CA GLY A 196 1.36 -5.62 -9.67
C GLY A 196 1.54 -5.75 -11.18
N GLY A 197 2.74 -6.07 -11.61
CA GLY A 197 3.11 -6.22 -13.02
C GLY A 197 2.90 -7.61 -13.61
N ALA A 198 2.21 -8.52 -12.91
CA ALA A 198 1.98 -9.88 -13.37
C ALA A 198 1.35 -9.91 -14.77
N THR A 199 1.88 -10.76 -15.64
CA THR A 199 1.37 -10.98 -17.00
C THR A 199 0.85 -12.40 -17.20
N TYR A 200 0.96 -13.24 -16.20
CA TYR A 200 0.48 -14.61 -16.19
C TYR A 200 -0.35 -14.88 -14.94
N PHE A 201 -1.28 -15.84 -15.09
CA PHE A 201 -1.96 -16.46 -13.96
C PHE A 201 -2.37 -17.88 -14.29
N ARG A 202 -2.59 -18.66 -13.26
CA ARG A 202 -3.13 -20.03 -13.35
C ARG A 202 -3.76 -20.39 -12.03
N ARG A 203 -4.41 -21.57 -11.99
CA ARG A 203 -4.88 -22.13 -10.74
C ARG A 203 -3.71 -22.26 -9.75
N ALA A 204 -3.93 -21.87 -8.51
CA ALA A 204 -2.92 -21.93 -7.45
C ALA A 204 -2.35 -23.34 -7.28
N GLY A 205 -1.07 -23.43 -7.00
CA GLY A 205 -0.30 -24.66 -6.88
C GLY A 205 1.13 -24.36 -6.43
N ARG A 206 2.11 -25.05 -7.01
CA ARG A 206 3.54 -24.90 -6.64
C ARG A 206 4.26 -23.75 -7.39
N HIS A 207 3.56 -22.74 -7.85
CA HIS A 207 4.17 -21.60 -8.53
C HIS A 207 4.29 -20.43 -7.57
N ASP A 208 5.46 -19.78 -7.58
CA ASP A 208 5.67 -18.55 -6.80
C ASP A 208 4.96 -17.37 -7.46
N GLY A 209 4.35 -16.49 -6.65
CA GLY A 209 3.63 -15.32 -7.12
C GLY A 209 2.59 -14.83 -6.12
N TYR A 210 1.75 -13.90 -6.57
CA TYR A 210 0.61 -13.41 -5.76
C TYR A 210 -0.50 -14.45 -5.75
N VAL A 211 -0.78 -15.06 -4.60
CA VAL A 211 -1.89 -16.01 -4.45
C VAL A 211 -3.13 -15.26 -3.98
N ILE A 212 -4.20 -15.28 -4.79
CA ILE A 212 -5.50 -14.67 -4.48
C ILE A 212 -6.60 -15.68 -4.83
N GLY A 213 -7.35 -16.12 -3.82
CA GLY A 213 -8.34 -17.17 -4.00
C GLY A 213 -7.70 -18.44 -4.56
N ASP A 214 -8.27 -18.95 -5.66
CA ASP A 214 -7.79 -20.16 -6.32
C ASP A 214 -6.72 -19.88 -7.41
N HIS A 215 -6.22 -18.65 -7.52
CA HIS A 215 -5.26 -18.26 -8.55
C HIS A 215 -3.90 -17.83 -7.97
N VAL A 216 -2.83 -18.08 -8.73
CA VAL A 216 -1.50 -17.49 -8.55
C VAL A 216 -1.15 -16.67 -9.78
N PHE A 217 -0.61 -15.47 -9.54
CA PHE A 217 -0.25 -14.47 -10.56
C PHE A 217 1.25 -14.16 -10.50
N TRP A 218 1.94 -14.00 -11.68
CA TRP A 218 3.39 -13.69 -11.75
C TRP A 218 3.78 -12.90 -13.00
#